data_eaf570533b95c474e7a47e0cf5d63e66
#
_entry.id   eaf570533b95c474e7a47e0cf5d63e66
#
_cell.length_a   1.000
_cell.length_b   1.000
_cell.length_c   1.000
_cell.angle_alpha   90.00
_cell.angle_beta   90.00
_cell.angle_gamma   90.00
#
_symmetry.space_group_name_H-M   'P 1'
#
loop_
_entity.id
_entity.type
_entity.pdbx_description
1 polymer ?
#
loop_
_entity_poly.entity_id
_entity_poly.type
_entity_poly.pdbx_seq_one_letter_code
_entity_poly.pdbx_strand_id
1 'polypeptide(L)'
;IASWPTTIAPGTSSDQTISFCDLLATFADLVGTELPHDAGPDSFSFLPLLCGEDKEIRPSLAVEAGKNHMSFRSGDWKLITGKGSGGFSQRGQPIRTAGPDGQLYNLVEDIREQNNLYDKHPEIVQHLTTMLEKVKETGRTRE
;
A
#
# COMPACT_ATOMS: atom_id res chain seq x y z
N ILE A 1 -5.39 -15.38 -2.80
CA ILE A 1 -5.35 -16.74 -2.26
C ILE A 1 -4.06 -17.38 -2.74
N ALA A 2 -3.28 -17.94 -1.82
CA ALA A 2 -2.08 -18.73 -2.11
C ALA A 2 -2.32 -20.20 -1.73
N SER A 3 -1.74 -21.11 -2.48
CA SER A 3 -1.79 -22.54 -2.18
C SER A 3 -0.41 -23.15 -2.44
N TRP A 4 0.15 -23.73 -1.41
CA TRP A 4 1.41 -24.45 -1.48
C TRP A 4 1.33 -25.62 -0.47
N PRO A 5 0.79 -26.76 -0.95
CA PRO A 5 0.65 -27.94 -0.09
C PRO A 5 1.96 -28.29 0.61
N THR A 6 1.90 -28.68 1.85
CA THR A 6 3.03 -28.97 2.74
C THR A 6 3.76 -27.77 3.35
N THR A 7 3.64 -26.57 2.78
CA THR A 7 4.30 -25.37 3.31
C THR A 7 3.31 -24.39 3.91
N ILE A 8 2.23 -24.08 3.18
CA ILE A 8 1.17 -23.19 3.68
C ILE A 8 0.12 -24.04 4.40
N ALA A 9 -0.09 -23.75 5.68
CA ALA A 9 -1.12 -24.43 6.46
C ALA A 9 -2.53 -24.08 5.93
N PRO A 10 -3.42 -25.04 5.72
CA PRO A 10 -4.77 -24.78 5.24
C PRO A 10 -5.55 -23.88 6.20
N GLY A 11 -6.34 -22.96 5.65
CA GLY A 11 -7.22 -22.08 6.42
C GLY A 11 -6.53 -20.93 7.16
N THR A 12 -5.25 -20.69 6.91
CA THR A 12 -4.54 -19.53 7.47
C THR A 12 -4.87 -18.25 6.70
N SER A 13 -4.79 -17.12 7.40
CA SER A 13 -4.91 -15.78 6.84
C SER A 13 -3.87 -14.85 7.46
N SER A 14 -3.56 -13.77 6.79
CA SER A 14 -2.70 -12.69 7.29
C SER A 14 -3.31 -11.35 6.88
N ASP A 15 -3.28 -10.38 7.79
CA ASP A 15 -3.73 -9.00 7.57
C ASP A 15 -2.59 -8.06 7.14
N GLN A 16 -1.40 -8.61 6.93
CA GLN A 16 -0.22 -7.85 6.50
C GLN A 16 -0.43 -7.25 5.10
N THR A 17 0.06 -6.02 4.93
CA THR A 17 0.00 -5.33 3.64
C THR A 17 0.99 -5.94 2.67
N ILE A 18 0.49 -6.43 1.55
CA ILE A 18 1.29 -6.92 0.42
C ILE A 18 0.83 -6.28 -0.90
N SER A 19 1.66 -6.34 -1.91
CA SER A 19 1.36 -5.87 -3.26
C SER A 19 1.81 -6.90 -4.30
N PHE A 20 1.29 -6.83 -5.51
CA PHE A 20 1.74 -7.72 -6.59
C PHE A 20 3.20 -7.48 -6.99
N CYS A 21 3.75 -6.28 -6.80
CA CYS A 21 5.17 -6.04 -7.02
C CYS A 21 6.07 -6.86 -6.08
N ASP A 22 5.54 -7.32 -4.93
CA ASP A 22 6.25 -8.13 -3.95
C ASP A 22 6.54 -9.57 -4.43
N LEU A 23 5.86 -10.02 -5.49
CA LEU A 23 6.11 -11.33 -6.06
C LEU A 23 7.56 -11.50 -6.55
N LEU A 24 8.18 -10.43 -7.07
CA LEU A 24 9.56 -10.49 -7.53
C LEU A 24 10.52 -10.84 -6.39
N ALA A 25 10.47 -10.09 -5.29
CA ALA A 25 11.31 -10.37 -4.12
C ALA A 25 10.96 -11.72 -3.47
N THR A 26 9.67 -12.08 -3.45
CA THR A 26 9.22 -13.36 -2.89
C THR A 26 9.76 -14.56 -3.69
N PHE A 27 9.74 -14.48 -5.01
CA PHE A 27 10.29 -15.57 -5.84
C PHE A 27 11.83 -15.61 -5.81
N ALA A 28 12.49 -14.45 -5.75
CA ALA A 28 13.94 -14.41 -5.56
C ALA A 28 14.35 -15.10 -4.24
N ASP A 29 13.65 -14.76 -3.16
CA ASP A 29 13.86 -15.34 -1.83
C ASP A 29 13.56 -16.87 -1.83
N LEU A 30 12.46 -17.28 -2.48
CA LEU A 30 12.08 -18.69 -2.60
C LEU A 30 13.15 -19.55 -3.28
N VAL A 31 13.84 -19.00 -4.30
CA VAL A 31 14.91 -19.73 -5.01
C VAL A 31 16.30 -19.48 -4.42
N GLY A 32 16.39 -18.77 -3.30
CA GLY A 32 17.63 -18.46 -2.61
C GLY A 32 18.56 -17.51 -3.38
N THR A 33 17.97 -16.61 -4.18
CA THR A 33 18.71 -15.62 -4.97
C THR A 33 18.50 -14.22 -4.35
N GLU A 34 19.59 -13.53 -4.11
CA GLU A 34 19.53 -12.15 -3.65
C GLU A 34 19.07 -11.23 -4.79
N LEU A 35 18.09 -10.37 -4.48
CA LEU A 35 17.57 -9.42 -5.44
C LEU A 35 18.52 -8.19 -5.52
N PRO A 36 19.07 -7.86 -6.70
CA PRO A 36 19.92 -6.70 -6.86
C PRO A 36 19.28 -5.40 -6.36
N HIS A 37 20.09 -4.45 -5.91
CA HIS A 37 19.61 -3.19 -5.35
C HIS A 37 18.77 -2.37 -6.35
N ASP A 38 19.08 -2.45 -7.63
CA ASP A 38 18.39 -1.75 -8.72
C ASP A 38 17.20 -2.52 -9.30
N ALA A 39 16.93 -3.75 -8.83
CA ALA A 39 15.78 -4.55 -9.24
C ALA A 39 14.68 -4.51 -8.19
N GLY A 40 13.42 -4.37 -8.62
CA GLY A 40 12.26 -4.35 -7.74
C GLY A 40 12.31 -3.27 -6.66
N PRO A 41 12.36 -1.97 -7.01
CA PRO A 41 12.55 -0.87 -6.06
C PRO A 41 11.49 -0.78 -4.98
N ASP A 42 10.34 -1.42 -5.19
CA ASP A 42 9.20 -1.46 -4.27
C ASP A 42 8.82 -2.89 -3.86
N SER A 43 9.69 -3.88 -4.15
CA SER A 43 9.39 -5.28 -3.93
C SER A 43 9.94 -5.77 -2.59
N PHE A 44 9.07 -6.31 -1.74
CA PHE A 44 9.40 -6.89 -0.44
C PHE A 44 8.96 -8.35 -0.41
N SER A 45 9.82 -9.25 0.05
CA SER A 45 9.44 -10.67 0.14
C SER A 45 8.39 -10.90 1.21
N PHE A 46 7.27 -11.52 0.83
CA PHE A 46 6.29 -12.02 1.78
C PHE A 46 6.38 -13.55 1.97
N LEU A 47 7.49 -14.17 1.58
CA LEU A 47 7.74 -15.58 1.85
C LEU A 47 7.58 -15.95 3.32
N PRO A 48 8.03 -15.12 4.30
CA PRO A 48 7.80 -15.39 5.72
C PRO A 48 6.32 -15.58 6.08
N LEU A 49 5.42 -14.78 5.50
CA LEU A 49 3.97 -14.93 5.74
C LEU A 49 3.45 -16.26 5.20
N LEU A 50 3.93 -16.70 4.03
CA LEU A 50 3.57 -18.00 3.45
C LEU A 50 4.06 -19.17 4.30
N CYS A 51 5.15 -18.99 5.02
CA CYS A 51 5.71 -19.95 5.97
C CYS A 51 5.07 -19.87 7.37
N GLY A 52 4.08 -18.98 7.57
CA GLY A 52 3.32 -18.88 8.82
C GLY A 52 3.92 -17.92 9.86
N GLU A 53 4.90 -17.08 9.48
CA GLU A 53 5.37 -16.00 10.34
C GLU A 53 4.36 -14.84 10.34
N ASP A 54 4.10 -14.25 11.50
CA ASP A 54 3.39 -12.98 11.61
C ASP A 54 4.40 -11.84 11.72
N LYS A 55 4.73 -11.24 10.57
CA LYS A 55 5.77 -10.24 10.45
C LYS A 55 5.33 -9.12 9.52
N GLU A 56 5.59 -7.88 9.93
CA GLU A 56 5.42 -6.74 9.01
C GLU A 56 6.37 -6.90 7.82
N ILE A 57 5.81 -6.86 6.61
CA ILE A 57 6.57 -7.08 5.37
C ILE A 57 7.11 -5.77 4.83
N ARG A 58 6.32 -4.71 4.90
CA ARG A 58 6.66 -3.43 4.31
C ARG A 58 6.21 -2.26 5.18
N PRO A 59 7.05 -1.21 5.32
CA PRO A 59 6.71 -0.03 6.13
C PRO A 59 5.66 0.85 5.46
N SER A 60 5.55 0.78 4.13
CA SER A 60 4.62 1.60 3.37
C SER A 60 4.32 1.02 2.00
N LEU A 61 3.22 1.49 1.39
CA LEU A 61 2.82 1.17 0.03
C LEU A 61 2.34 2.42 -0.68
N ALA A 62 3.00 2.79 -1.79
CA ALA A 62 2.59 3.83 -2.70
C ALA A 62 1.95 3.21 -3.94
N VAL A 63 0.78 3.70 -4.34
CA VAL A 63 0.05 3.23 -5.53
C VAL A 63 -0.45 4.43 -6.30
N GLU A 64 -0.14 4.50 -7.61
CA GLU A 64 -0.70 5.50 -8.49
C GLU A 64 -2.12 5.10 -8.91
N ALA A 65 -3.07 6.03 -8.74
CA ALA A 65 -4.47 5.83 -9.08
C ALA A 65 -4.90 6.54 -10.39
N GLY A 66 -3.94 6.98 -11.19
CA GLY A 66 -4.17 7.77 -12.41
C GLY A 66 -4.47 9.26 -12.13
N LYS A 67 -4.39 10.10 -13.18
CA LYS A 67 -4.59 11.56 -13.07
C LYS A 67 -3.73 12.25 -12.01
N ASN A 68 -2.51 11.76 -11.78
CA ASN A 68 -1.58 12.22 -10.75
C ASN A 68 -2.09 12.05 -9.30
N HIS A 69 -3.09 11.23 -9.08
CA HIS A 69 -3.52 10.87 -7.73
C HIS A 69 -2.71 9.66 -7.25
N MET A 70 -2.21 9.75 -6.04
CA MET A 70 -1.51 8.64 -5.39
C MET A 70 -2.25 8.25 -4.11
N SER A 71 -2.24 6.98 -3.83
CA SER A 71 -2.59 6.42 -2.53
C SER A 71 -1.31 6.01 -1.83
N PHE A 72 -1.15 6.43 -0.58
CA PHE A 72 -0.01 6.09 0.26
C PHE A 72 -0.50 5.51 1.59
N ARG A 73 -0.11 4.27 1.87
CA ARG A 73 -0.43 3.59 3.12
C ARG A 73 0.83 3.42 3.95
N SER A 74 0.74 3.74 5.24
CA SER A 74 1.74 3.40 6.24
C SER A 74 1.04 3.06 7.56
N GLY A 75 1.31 1.86 8.07
CA GLY A 75 0.57 1.32 9.21
C GLY A 75 -0.94 1.31 8.96
N ASP A 76 -1.67 1.87 9.92
CA ASP A 76 -3.14 1.92 9.91
C ASP A 76 -3.72 3.02 8.99
N TRP A 77 -2.87 3.92 8.52
CA TRP A 77 -3.31 5.11 7.80
C TRP A 77 -3.14 5.01 6.31
N LYS A 78 -4.14 5.53 5.58
CA LYS A 78 -4.10 5.68 4.12
C LYS A 78 -4.41 7.12 3.74
N LEU A 79 -3.45 7.74 3.06
CA LEU A 79 -3.57 9.05 2.42
C LEU A 79 -3.88 8.87 0.93
N ILE A 80 -4.80 9.67 0.38
CA ILE A 80 -5.03 9.80 -1.06
C ILE A 80 -4.85 11.27 -1.44
N THR A 81 -3.96 11.55 -2.41
CA THR A 81 -3.56 12.89 -2.82
C THR A 81 -4.54 13.53 -3.79
N GLY A 82 -5.83 13.49 -3.49
CA GLY A 82 -6.81 14.11 -4.37
C GLY A 82 -8.24 13.82 -4.00
N LYS A 83 -9.14 14.48 -4.72
CA LYS A 83 -10.59 14.36 -4.51
C LYS A 83 -11.16 13.22 -5.33
N GLY A 84 -12.07 12.45 -4.74
CA GLY A 84 -12.78 11.37 -5.43
C GLY A 84 -11.95 10.09 -5.59
N SER A 85 -12.36 9.24 -6.52
CA SER A 85 -11.91 7.85 -6.63
C SER A 85 -10.73 7.60 -7.58
N GLY A 86 -10.03 8.64 -8.02
CA GLY A 86 -8.93 8.50 -8.97
C GLY A 86 -9.34 8.08 -10.40
N GLY A 87 -10.63 7.95 -10.68
CA GLY A 87 -11.13 7.82 -12.04
C GLY A 87 -11.62 6.44 -12.48
N PHE A 88 -11.59 5.42 -11.60
CA PHE A 88 -12.10 4.09 -11.96
C PHE A 88 -13.58 3.87 -11.63
N SER A 89 -14.15 4.66 -10.75
CA SER A 89 -15.55 4.53 -10.38
C SER A 89 -16.42 5.43 -11.25
N GLN A 90 -17.33 4.80 -11.95
CA GLN A 90 -18.52 5.37 -12.58
C GLN A 90 -18.26 6.40 -13.69
N ARG A 91 -18.14 5.92 -14.93
CA ARG A 91 -18.30 6.74 -16.12
C ARG A 91 -19.56 7.60 -15.98
N GLY A 92 -19.40 8.93 -16.03
CA GLY A 92 -20.50 9.88 -16.06
C GLY A 92 -20.91 10.47 -14.70
N GLN A 93 -20.28 10.08 -13.59
CA GLN A 93 -20.50 10.83 -12.35
C GLN A 93 -19.55 12.03 -12.24
N PRO A 94 -20.05 13.18 -11.76
CA PRO A 94 -19.20 14.34 -11.55
C PRO A 94 -18.12 14.02 -10.52
N ILE A 95 -16.88 14.41 -10.82
CA ILE A 95 -15.79 14.39 -9.86
C ILE A 95 -16.27 15.20 -8.64
N ARG A 96 -16.23 14.61 -7.45
CA ARG A 96 -16.54 15.35 -6.23
C ARG A 96 -15.53 16.47 -6.08
N THR A 97 -15.93 17.69 -6.39
CA THR A 97 -15.10 18.90 -6.26
C THR A 97 -15.24 19.54 -4.87
N ALA A 98 -16.29 19.20 -4.14
CA ALA A 98 -16.51 19.65 -2.77
C ALA A 98 -15.74 18.79 -1.76
N GLY A 99 -15.26 19.42 -0.68
CA GLY A 99 -14.54 18.78 0.42
C GLY A 99 -13.03 19.03 0.37
N PRO A 100 -12.27 18.37 1.27
CA PRO A 100 -10.82 18.51 1.39
C PRO A 100 -10.08 18.23 0.09
N ASP A 101 -8.85 18.76 -0.03
CA ASP A 101 -7.99 18.56 -1.20
C ASP A 101 -7.38 17.16 -1.29
N GLY A 102 -7.54 16.36 -0.24
CA GLY A 102 -7.14 14.98 -0.16
C GLY A 102 -8.07 14.14 0.71
N GLN A 103 -7.69 12.91 0.92
CA GLN A 103 -8.45 11.98 1.76
C GLN A 103 -7.51 11.26 2.72
N LEU A 104 -7.94 11.10 3.96
CA LEU A 104 -7.22 10.35 4.99
C LEU A 104 -8.19 9.38 5.66
N TYR A 105 -7.76 8.13 5.79
CA TYR A 105 -8.55 7.07 6.41
C TYR A 105 -7.71 6.28 7.41
N ASN A 106 -8.32 5.91 8.55
CA ASN A 106 -7.80 4.88 9.44
C ASN A 106 -8.42 3.53 9.04
N LEU A 107 -7.62 2.66 8.44
CA LEU A 107 -8.13 1.40 7.87
C LEU A 107 -8.49 0.34 8.92
N VAL A 108 -8.05 0.50 10.17
CA VAL A 108 -8.47 -0.38 11.28
C VAL A 108 -9.89 -0.06 11.70
N GLU A 109 -10.23 1.23 11.77
CA GLU A 109 -11.55 1.69 12.20
C GLU A 109 -12.54 1.79 11.03
N ASP A 110 -12.05 2.07 9.82
CA ASP A 110 -12.85 2.34 8.64
C ASP A 110 -12.25 1.70 7.38
N ILE A 111 -12.26 0.37 7.32
CA ILE A 111 -11.78 -0.40 6.15
C ILE A 111 -12.56 -0.07 4.85
N ARG A 112 -13.75 0.53 4.98
CA ARG A 112 -14.58 0.91 3.82
C ARG A 112 -14.33 2.33 3.34
N GLU A 113 -13.44 3.08 3.99
CA GLU A 113 -13.08 4.44 3.60
C GLU A 113 -14.29 5.40 3.49
N GLN A 114 -15.20 5.32 4.46
CA GLN A 114 -16.45 6.11 4.47
C GLN A 114 -16.29 7.47 5.15
N ASN A 115 -15.34 7.59 6.09
CA ASN A 115 -15.14 8.76 6.91
C ASN A 115 -13.81 9.43 6.60
N ASN A 116 -13.82 10.44 5.72
CA ASN A 116 -12.61 11.20 5.42
C ASN A 116 -12.17 12.04 6.63
N LEU A 117 -10.98 11.76 7.14
CA LEU A 117 -10.38 12.40 8.31
C LEU A 117 -9.33 13.46 7.95
N TYR A 118 -9.21 13.84 6.68
CA TYR A 118 -8.15 14.72 6.17
C TYR A 118 -8.05 16.04 6.94
N ASP A 119 -9.17 16.73 7.18
CA ASP A 119 -9.20 18.00 7.90
C ASP A 119 -9.11 17.83 9.42
N LYS A 120 -9.32 16.60 9.93
CA LYS A 120 -9.31 16.31 11.37
C LYS A 120 -7.92 15.97 11.90
N HIS A 121 -7.04 15.47 11.04
CA HIS A 121 -5.69 15.01 11.39
C HIS A 121 -4.63 15.60 10.46
N PRO A 122 -4.45 16.93 10.43
CA PRO A 122 -3.49 17.59 9.54
C PRO A 122 -2.04 17.16 9.81
N GLU A 123 -1.70 16.80 11.05
CA GLU A 123 -0.38 16.29 11.42
C GLU A 123 -0.06 14.93 10.76
N ILE A 124 -1.07 14.04 10.67
CA ILE A 124 -0.91 12.73 10.00
C ILE A 124 -0.82 12.94 8.50
N VAL A 125 -1.67 13.81 7.93
CA VAL A 125 -1.61 14.18 6.51
C VAL A 125 -0.22 14.69 6.16
N GLN A 126 0.34 15.62 6.94
CA GLN A 126 1.67 16.16 6.71
C GLN A 126 2.76 15.09 6.79
N HIS A 127 2.69 14.22 7.79
CA HIS A 127 3.65 13.12 7.96
C HIS A 127 3.64 12.17 6.75
N LEU A 128 2.46 11.68 6.36
CA LEU A 128 2.33 10.76 5.22
C LEU A 128 2.70 11.43 3.88
N THR A 129 2.40 12.72 3.73
CA THR A 129 2.79 13.49 2.55
C THR A 129 4.32 13.57 2.47
N THR A 130 5.01 13.85 3.57
CA THR A 130 6.48 13.90 3.61
C THR A 130 7.09 12.55 3.24
N MET A 131 6.54 11.44 3.74
CA MET A 131 6.99 10.10 3.37
C MET A 131 6.76 9.82 1.88
N LEU A 132 5.58 10.17 1.36
CA LEU A 132 5.26 9.99 -0.06
C LEU A 132 6.18 10.80 -0.98
N GLU A 133 6.48 12.06 -0.63
CA GLU A 133 7.40 12.88 -1.41
C GLU A 133 8.81 12.27 -1.42
N LYS A 134 9.28 11.74 -0.30
CA LYS A 134 10.55 10.99 -0.26
C LYS A 134 10.54 9.80 -1.22
N VAL A 135 9.45 9.02 -1.26
CA VAL A 135 9.31 7.90 -2.21
C VAL A 135 9.34 8.39 -3.66
N LYS A 136 8.69 9.52 -3.97
CA LYS A 136 8.73 10.11 -5.32
C LYS A 136 10.13 10.58 -5.71
N GLU A 137 10.86 11.21 -4.79
CA GLU A 137 12.22 11.69 -5.01
C GLU A 137 13.22 10.55 -5.23
N THR A 138 13.09 9.47 -4.45
CA THR A 138 13.99 8.32 -4.53
C THR A 138 13.58 7.31 -5.61
N GLY A 139 12.32 7.35 -6.05
CA GLY A 139 11.75 6.38 -6.98
C GLY A 139 11.61 4.98 -6.39
N ARG A 140 11.60 4.84 -5.06
CA ARG A 140 11.58 3.54 -4.38
C ARG A 140 11.07 3.61 -2.96
N THR A 141 10.51 2.48 -2.49
CA THR A 141 10.16 2.25 -1.07
C THR A 141 11.13 1.30 -0.36
N ARG A 142 11.88 0.48 -1.12
CA ARG A 142 12.92 -0.42 -0.59
C ARG A 142 14.26 0.33 -0.48
N GLU A 143 14.93 0.24 0.67
CA GLU A 143 16.28 0.80 0.93
C GLU A 143 17.40 0.03 0.22
#